data_d5f3c9846745b290e484ea574cf792c3
#
_entry.id   d5f3c9846745b290e484ea574cf792c3
#
_cell.length_a   1.000
_cell.length_b   1.000
_cell.length_c   1.000
_cell.angle_alpha   90.00
_cell.angle_beta   90.00
_cell.angle_gamma   90.00
#
_symmetry.space_group_name_H-M   'P 1'
#
loop_
_entity.id
_entity.type
_entity.pdbx_description
1 polymer ?
#
loop_
_entity_poly.entity_id
_entity_poly.type
_entity_poly.pdbx_seq_one_letter_code
_entity_poly.pdbx_strand_id
1 'polypeptide(L)'
;MRWPESWRTIERPRLAIGLAAALVPLCVALPLGVGRWLDPRRERARTAAYACLIRASWTRQRLTKQPGYANARERVLMLRWATWNEQKAVIYTRNAGRPWEHFPTDADLPAAP
;
A
#
# COMPACT_ATOMS: atom_id res chain seq x y z
N MET A 1 -61.63 -5.97 8.62
CA MET A 1 -61.34 -6.90 7.51
C MET A 1 -59.94 -7.44 7.69
N ARG A 2 -59.78 -8.72 7.94
CA ARG A 2 -58.45 -9.34 8.12
C ARG A 2 -57.97 -9.79 6.74
N TRP A 3 -56.78 -9.34 6.37
CA TRP A 3 -56.10 -9.85 5.19
C TRP A 3 -55.74 -11.31 5.36
N PRO A 4 -55.91 -12.17 4.35
CA PRO A 4 -55.50 -13.57 4.45
C PRO A 4 -54.01 -13.67 4.78
N GLU A 5 -53.64 -14.57 5.69
CA GLU A 5 -52.24 -14.78 6.07
C GLU A 5 -51.34 -15.19 4.90
N SER A 6 -51.92 -15.76 3.84
CA SER A 6 -51.23 -16.08 2.60
C SER A 6 -50.63 -14.87 1.89
N TRP A 7 -51.19 -13.68 2.07
CA TRP A 7 -50.64 -12.44 1.47
C TRP A 7 -49.39 -11.93 2.18
N ARG A 8 -49.30 -12.15 3.47
CA ARG A 8 -48.14 -11.78 4.29
C ARG A 8 -46.93 -12.67 4.00
N THR A 9 -47.15 -13.93 3.64
CA THR A 9 -46.08 -14.87 3.27
C THR A 9 -45.56 -14.70 1.85
N ILE A 10 -46.34 -14.11 0.93
CA ILE A 10 -45.94 -13.87 -0.44
C ILE A 10 -45.07 -12.61 -0.59
N GLU A 11 -45.35 -11.57 0.20
CA GLU A 11 -44.58 -10.32 0.14
C GLU A 11 -43.16 -10.46 0.73
N ARG A 12 -43.00 -11.22 1.82
CA ARG A 12 -41.72 -11.43 2.50
C ARG A 12 -40.62 -12.06 1.61
N PRO A 13 -40.90 -13.16 0.86
CA PRO A 13 -39.88 -13.71 -0.05
C PRO A 13 -39.48 -12.77 -1.20
N ARG A 14 -40.43 -11.99 -1.71
CA ARG A 14 -40.15 -11.02 -2.79
C ARG A 14 -39.26 -9.87 -2.31
N LEU A 15 -39.50 -9.34 -1.12
CA LEU A 15 -38.63 -8.32 -0.51
C LEU A 15 -37.25 -8.86 -0.23
N ALA A 16 -37.12 -10.09 0.30
CA ALA A 16 -35.85 -10.74 0.56
C ALA A 16 -35.06 -10.99 -0.72
N ILE A 17 -35.70 -11.43 -1.80
CA ILE A 17 -35.10 -11.63 -3.12
C ILE A 17 -34.66 -10.29 -3.73
N GLY A 18 -35.48 -9.24 -3.61
CA GLY A 18 -35.15 -7.88 -4.07
C GLY A 18 -33.94 -7.28 -3.35
N LEU A 19 -33.87 -7.45 -2.01
CA LEU A 19 -32.72 -7.02 -1.21
C LEU A 19 -31.47 -7.82 -1.54
N ALA A 20 -31.56 -9.15 -1.71
CA ALA A 20 -30.44 -9.98 -2.13
C ALA A 20 -29.94 -9.61 -3.52
N ALA A 21 -30.83 -9.36 -4.47
CA ALA A 21 -30.48 -8.92 -5.82
C ALA A 21 -29.82 -7.54 -5.86
N ALA A 22 -30.10 -6.65 -4.91
CA ALA A 22 -29.44 -5.36 -4.77
C ALA A 22 -28.10 -5.45 -4.06
N LEU A 23 -27.96 -6.34 -3.06
CA LEU A 23 -26.74 -6.49 -2.25
C LEU A 23 -25.63 -7.25 -2.99
N VAL A 24 -25.96 -8.25 -3.82
CA VAL A 24 -24.96 -9.04 -4.55
C VAL A 24 -24.10 -8.18 -5.49
N PRO A 25 -24.63 -7.30 -6.35
CA PRO A 25 -23.82 -6.40 -7.16
C PRO A 25 -22.97 -5.44 -6.33
N LEU A 26 -23.48 -4.95 -5.20
CA LEU A 26 -22.75 -4.10 -4.27
C LEU A 26 -21.58 -4.83 -3.63
N CYS A 27 -21.76 -6.08 -3.19
CA CYS A 27 -20.70 -6.91 -2.62
C CYS A 27 -19.58 -7.24 -3.62
N VAL A 28 -19.85 -7.24 -4.92
CA VAL A 28 -18.87 -7.45 -5.99
C VAL A 28 -18.26 -6.13 -6.44
N ALA A 29 -19.07 -5.09 -6.64
CA ALA A 29 -18.63 -3.80 -7.18
C ALA A 29 -17.77 -3.01 -6.18
N LEU A 30 -18.11 -3.00 -4.89
CA LEU A 30 -17.34 -2.29 -3.86
C LEU A 30 -15.90 -2.79 -3.73
N PRO A 31 -15.61 -4.09 -3.57
CA PRO A 31 -14.24 -4.60 -3.52
C PRO A 31 -13.46 -4.32 -4.80
N LEU A 32 -14.07 -4.46 -5.98
CA LEU A 32 -13.42 -4.16 -7.26
C LEU A 32 -13.13 -2.67 -7.42
N GLY A 33 -14.05 -1.79 -7.04
CA GLY A 33 -13.86 -0.34 -7.07
C GLY A 33 -12.78 0.12 -6.10
N VAL A 34 -12.78 -0.40 -4.88
CA VAL A 34 -11.76 -0.14 -3.85
C VAL A 34 -10.40 -0.66 -4.31
N GLY A 35 -10.33 -1.87 -4.88
CA GLY A 35 -9.11 -2.44 -5.43
C GLY A 35 -8.52 -1.57 -6.53
N ARG A 36 -9.32 -1.12 -7.49
CA ARG A 36 -8.88 -0.23 -8.57
C ARG A 36 -8.33 1.10 -8.05
N TRP A 37 -8.88 1.62 -6.97
CA TRP A 37 -8.41 2.86 -6.34
C TRP A 37 -7.13 2.65 -5.53
N LEU A 38 -7.00 1.50 -4.84
CA LEU A 38 -5.85 1.18 -3.98
C LEU A 38 -4.65 0.65 -4.75
N ASP A 39 -4.83 -0.06 -5.86
CA ASP A 39 -3.75 -0.67 -6.63
C ASP A 39 -2.70 0.33 -7.12
N PRO A 40 -3.06 1.49 -7.72
CA PRO A 40 -2.07 2.51 -8.11
C PRO A 40 -1.30 3.07 -6.91
N ARG A 41 -1.95 3.23 -5.76
CA ARG A 41 -1.32 3.71 -4.53
C ARG A 41 -0.33 2.71 -3.97
N ARG A 42 -0.71 1.44 -3.95
CA ARG A 42 0.17 0.34 -3.53
C ARG A 42 1.39 0.24 -4.44
N GLU A 43 1.18 0.31 -5.73
CA GLU A 43 2.25 0.24 -6.73
C GLU A 43 3.21 1.43 -6.60
N ARG A 44 2.69 2.63 -6.38
CA ARG A 44 3.51 3.82 -6.13
C ARG A 44 4.41 3.63 -4.90
N ALA A 45 3.87 3.12 -3.81
CA ALA A 45 4.63 2.86 -2.60
C ALA A 45 5.69 1.77 -2.79
N ARG A 46 5.35 0.68 -3.50
CA ARG A 46 6.30 -0.38 -3.86
C ARG A 46 7.45 0.14 -4.72
N THR A 47 7.14 0.94 -5.72
CA THR A 47 8.14 1.54 -6.61
C THR A 47 9.08 2.46 -5.84
N ALA A 48 8.55 3.28 -4.93
CA ALA A 48 9.37 4.13 -4.06
C ALA A 48 10.27 3.32 -3.14
N ALA A 49 9.75 2.26 -2.51
CA ALA A 49 10.52 1.34 -1.68
C ALA A 49 11.66 0.67 -2.47
N TYR A 50 11.34 0.16 -3.63
CA TYR A 50 12.30 -0.51 -4.51
C TYR A 50 13.43 0.43 -4.97
N ALA A 51 13.10 1.65 -5.35
CA ALA A 51 14.08 2.67 -5.72
C ALA A 51 15.05 2.98 -4.57
N CYS A 52 14.55 3.08 -3.33
CA CYS A 52 15.38 3.29 -2.15
C CYS A 52 16.29 2.09 -1.87
N LEU A 53 15.77 0.87 -1.98
CA LEU A 53 16.56 -0.36 -1.79
C LEU A 53 17.65 -0.52 -2.84
N ILE A 54 17.37 -0.20 -4.10
CA ILE A 54 18.37 -0.25 -5.18
C ILE A 54 19.51 0.74 -4.89
N ARG A 55 19.20 1.96 -4.49
CA ARG A 55 20.22 2.98 -4.16
C ARG A 55 21.11 2.52 -2.99
N ALA A 56 20.49 1.99 -1.94
CA ALA A 56 21.21 1.47 -0.78
C ALA A 56 22.11 0.29 -1.17
N SER A 57 21.56 -0.68 -1.87
CA SER A 57 22.29 -1.87 -2.35
C SER A 57 23.45 -1.50 -3.25
N TRP A 58 23.25 -0.61 -4.22
CA TRP A 58 24.29 -0.15 -5.12
C TRP A 58 25.44 0.54 -4.38
N THR A 59 25.13 1.41 -3.42
CA THR A 59 26.13 2.09 -2.59
C THR A 59 26.95 1.10 -1.78
N ARG A 60 26.30 0.15 -1.09
CA ARG A 60 26.97 -0.88 -0.30
C ARG A 60 27.84 -1.78 -1.15
N GLN A 61 27.35 -2.20 -2.30
CA GLN A 61 28.07 -3.05 -3.24
C GLN A 61 29.33 -2.37 -3.78
N ARG A 62 29.21 -1.09 -4.11
CA ARG A 62 30.35 -0.31 -4.61
C ARG A 62 31.43 -0.12 -3.55
N LEU A 63 31.05 0.15 -2.33
CA LEU A 63 31.99 0.25 -1.21
C LEU A 63 32.69 -1.06 -0.88
N THR A 64 32.03 -2.19 -1.08
CA THR A 64 32.59 -3.53 -0.85
C THR A 64 33.51 -3.96 -1.98
N LYS A 65 33.09 -3.76 -3.25
CA LYS A 65 33.84 -4.23 -4.43
C LYS A 65 35.00 -3.31 -4.84
N GLN A 66 34.95 -2.04 -4.48
CA GLN A 66 35.94 -1.04 -4.82
C GLN A 66 36.50 -0.37 -3.54
N PRO A 67 37.43 -1.00 -2.82
CA PRO A 67 37.94 -0.46 -1.54
C PRO A 67 38.58 0.94 -1.66
N GLY A 68 39.12 1.30 -2.85
CA GLY A 68 39.70 2.61 -3.08
C GLY A 68 38.72 3.67 -3.59
N TYR A 69 37.43 3.34 -3.72
CA TYR A 69 36.41 4.24 -4.29
C TYR A 69 36.19 5.51 -3.45
N ALA A 70 36.27 5.38 -2.14
CA ALA A 70 36.07 6.49 -1.22
C ALA A 70 37.05 6.41 -0.05
N ASN A 71 37.45 7.57 0.49
CA ASN A 71 38.23 7.62 1.72
C ASN A 71 37.38 7.23 2.94
N ALA A 72 37.99 7.08 4.11
CA ALA A 72 37.30 6.63 5.32
C ALA A 72 36.12 7.53 5.71
N ARG A 73 36.27 8.84 5.56
CA ARG A 73 35.22 9.83 5.88
C ARG A 73 34.04 9.75 4.88
N GLU A 74 34.34 9.67 3.61
CA GLU A 74 33.34 9.51 2.55
C GLU A 74 32.59 8.19 2.70
N ARG A 75 33.27 7.09 3.05
CA ARG A 75 32.65 5.79 3.31
C ARG A 75 31.61 5.84 4.42
N VAL A 76 31.93 6.51 5.53
CA VAL A 76 31.00 6.69 6.64
C VAL A 76 29.76 7.44 6.17
N LEU A 77 29.94 8.52 5.40
CA LEU A 77 28.83 9.30 4.89
C LEU A 77 27.98 8.48 3.90
N MET A 78 28.59 7.77 2.98
CA MET A 78 27.89 6.91 2.02
C MET A 78 27.11 5.80 2.70
N LEU A 79 27.65 5.20 3.77
CA LEU A 79 26.94 4.18 4.57
C LEU A 79 25.74 4.78 5.31
N ARG A 80 25.85 6.01 5.80
CA ARG A 80 24.71 6.73 6.39
C ARG A 80 23.61 6.98 5.37
N TRP A 81 23.94 7.36 4.15
CA TRP A 81 22.98 7.52 3.07
C TRP A 81 22.35 6.20 2.66
N ALA A 82 23.11 5.11 2.61
CA ALA A 82 22.56 3.78 2.36
C ALA A 82 21.57 3.37 3.44
N THR A 83 21.92 3.54 4.71
CA THR A 83 21.04 3.25 5.84
C THR A 83 19.77 4.11 5.81
N TRP A 84 19.89 5.39 5.49
CA TRP A 84 18.74 6.28 5.33
C TRP A 84 17.79 5.81 4.22
N ASN A 85 18.33 5.40 3.07
CA ASN A 85 17.51 4.83 1.99
C ASN A 85 16.82 3.54 2.42
N GLU A 86 17.48 2.67 3.19
CA GLU A 86 16.87 1.45 3.72
C GLU A 86 15.73 1.77 4.69
N GLN A 87 15.90 2.75 5.56
CA GLN A 87 14.85 3.21 6.48
C GLN A 87 13.65 3.80 5.72
N LYS A 88 13.89 4.57 4.69
CA LYS A 88 12.82 5.06 3.79
C LYS A 88 12.08 3.91 3.13
N ALA A 89 12.80 2.90 2.66
CA ALA A 89 12.20 1.72 2.04
C ALA A 89 11.25 0.98 2.99
N VAL A 90 11.59 0.88 4.27
CA VAL A 90 10.71 0.28 5.29
C VAL A 90 9.40 1.06 5.40
N ILE A 91 9.46 2.39 5.41
CA ILE A 91 8.28 3.25 5.51
C ILE A 91 7.39 3.11 4.27
N TYR A 92 7.96 3.13 3.07
CA TYR A 92 7.22 2.93 1.83
C TYR A 92 6.62 1.52 1.72
N THR A 93 7.34 0.50 2.15
CA THR A 93 6.84 -0.89 2.17
C THR A 93 5.65 -1.01 3.12
N ARG A 94 5.71 -0.38 4.29
CA ARG A 94 4.59 -0.32 5.22
C ARG A 94 3.37 0.38 4.59
N ASN A 95 3.59 1.49 3.90
CA ASN A 95 2.54 2.21 3.19
C ASN A 95 1.92 1.36 2.08
N ALA A 96 2.72 0.56 1.37
CA ALA A 96 2.22 -0.39 0.36
C ALA A 96 1.28 -1.44 0.98
N GLY A 97 1.53 -1.87 2.21
CA GLY A 97 0.63 -2.75 2.96
C GLY A 97 -0.64 -2.05 3.47
N ARG A 98 -0.64 -0.72 3.52
CA ARG A 98 -1.75 0.13 3.96
C ARG A 98 -2.03 1.24 2.95
N PRO A 99 -2.44 0.90 1.72
CA PRO A 99 -2.55 1.87 0.63
C PRO A 99 -3.67 2.90 0.82
N TRP A 100 -4.56 2.70 1.80
CA TRP A 100 -5.58 3.67 2.19
C TRP A 100 -5.03 4.83 3.03
N GLU A 101 -3.85 4.67 3.64
CA GLU A 101 -3.15 5.75 4.34
C GLU A 101 -2.55 6.73 3.33
N HIS A 102 -2.31 7.97 3.73
CA HIS A 102 -1.65 8.94 2.88
C HIS A 102 -0.24 8.47 2.49
N PHE A 103 0.19 8.83 1.30
CA PHE A 103 1.55 8.56 0.85
C PHE A 103 2.55 9.32 1.74
N PRO A 104 3.65 8.68 2.18
CA PRO A 104 4.62 9.32 3.05
C PRO A 104 5.14 10.64 2.50
N THR A 105 5.11 11.67 3.33
CA THR A 105 5.67 13.01 3.06
C THR A 105 7.03 13.14 3.71
N ASP A 106 7.74 14.23 3.44
CA ASP A 106 9.07 14.48 4.05
C ASP A 106 9.02 14.49 5.58
N ALA A 107 7.87 14.88 6.18
CA ALA A 107 7.67 14.83 7.63
C ALA A 107 7.59 13.40 8.18
N ASP A 108 7.15 12.44 7.39
CA ASP A 108 7.01 11.03 7.76
C ASP A 108 8.31 10.25 7.57
N LEU A 109 9.24 10.78 6.82
CA LEU A 109 10.53 10.16 6.51
C LEU A 109 11.60 10.57 7.51
N PRO A 110 12.61 9.72 7.76
CA PRO A 110 13.74 10.09 8.62
C PRO A 110 14.50 11.26 7.99
N ALA A 111 15.10 12.09 8.86
CA ALA A 111 15.95 13.19 8.41
C ALA A 111 17.13 12.68 7.60
N ALA A 112 17.46 13.37 6.50
CA ALA A 112 18.64 13.06 5.71
C ALA A 112 19.93 13.24 6.54
N PRO A 113 20.93 12.42 6.27
CA PRO A 113 22.24 12.51 6.94
C PRO A 113 22.95 13.85 6.71
#